data_3e09ee6e7d559c8808373ead1d436e1d
#
_entry.id   3e09ee6e7d559c8808373ead1d436e1d
#
_cell.length_a   1.000
_cell.length_b   1.000
_cell.length_c   1.000
_cell.angle_alpha   90.00
_cell.angle_beta   90.00
_cell.angle_gamma   90.00
#
_symmetry.space_group_name_H-M   'P 1'
#
loop_
_entity.id
_entity.type
_entity.pdbx_description
1 polymer ?
#
loop_
_entity_poly.entity_id
_entity_poly.type
_entity_poly.pdbx_seq_one_letter_code
_entity_poly.pdbx_strand_id
1 'polypeptide(L)'
;MAIRVRSKKAKINYSRCIDCGECLRVCPYDAVIPMTTSTADLNKFTYKVALPSPVLYSQFGQHIMPNEILTVLRETGFDYVYDEAMMCEMTSMAIEEYLEEHKSPRPMISSTCPVVVRLIQRLFPSLCELIIPIEPPREVAAKNLRDEIAEKHEIPKDSIGIIHITPCAAKMVSINHPETMQKSHLDGALSIHEMYNEIMMKLKKTKRPSMLEKHHSISGIGIGWTIAGGEMRELKNLHTVSVSGVYDTIKILEDVESGKLKNLEYLECFICPDGCIGGPLTVENRFVARSNVLRLIRTYGDKKTVSTDVVHKLYKDKFFSFEESVTPKPFPPLDKDRTKAIKKMELIEEILNKLPRTDCGVCGAPNCRTFAEDVARGEAQLQDCFFYKKRKEH
;
A
#
# COMPACT_ATOMS: atom_id res chain seq x y z
N MET A 1 3.27 -15.92 -9.57
CA MET A 1 3.09 -15.96 -8.10
C MET A 1 4.42 -16.19 -7.38
N ALA A 2 4.63 -15.62 -6.17
CA ALA A 2 5.94 -15.61 -5.49
C ALA A 2 6.12 -16.67 -4.39
N ILE A 3 5.03 -17.20 -3.81
CA ILE A 3 5.11 -18.12 -2.67
C ILE A 3 5.08 -19.59 -3.12
N ARG A 4 5.87 -20.43 -2.43
CA ARG A 4 5.89 -21.88 -2.59
C ARG A 4 5.92 -22.54 -1.22
N VAL A 5 5.36 -23.75 -1.10
CA VAL A 5 5.56 -24.61 0.05
C VAL A 5 6.55 -25.70 -0.36
N ARG A 6 7.71 -25.74 0.26
CA ARG A 6 8.77 -26.73 0.02
C ARG A 6 9.27 -27.26 1.37
N SER A 7 9.38 -28.58 1.50
CA SER A 7 9.82 -29.22 2.75
C SER A 7 8.99 -28.75 3.96
N LYS A 8 7.66 -28.65 3.80
CA LYS A 8 6.69 -28.20 4.82
C LYS A 8 6.90 -26.75 5.31
N LYS A 9 7.65 -25.92 4.58
CA LYS A 9 7.88 -24.52 4.91
C LYS A 9 7.47 -23.63 3.74
N ALA A 10 6.84 -22.50 4.06
CA ALA A 10 6.59 -21.44 3.07
C ALA A 10 7.92 -20.76 2.70
N LYS A 11 8.16 -20.63 1.40
CA LYS A 11 9.30 -19.89 0.84
C LYS A 11 8.79 -18.82 -0.11
N ILE A 12 9.23 -17.58 0.08
CA ILE A 12 8.88 -16.45 -0.76
C ILE A 12 10.05 -16.18 -1.71
N ASN A 13 9.77 -16.17 -2.99
CA ASN A 13 10.74 -15.71 -3.99
C ASN A 13 10.58 -14.19 -4.13
N TYR A 14 11.48 -13.45 -3.50
CA TYR A 14 11.43 -11.98 -3.46
C TYR A 14 11.62 -11.33 -4.83
N SER A 15 12.29 -11.99 -5.79
CA SER A 15 12.39 -11.47 -7.16
C SER A 15 11.04 -11.43 -7.89
N ARG A 16 10.02 -12.14 -7.36
CA ARG A 16 8.66 -12.22 -7.89
C ARG A 16 7.60 -11.67 -6.94
N CYS A 17 8.02 -11.26 -5.74
CA CYS A 17 7.12 -10.67 -4.76
C CYS A 17 6.81 -9.21 -5.15
N ILE A 18 5.55 -8.82 -5.02
CA ILE A 18 5.08 -7.44 -5.14
C ILE A 18 4.63 -6.88 -3.79
N ASP A 19 4.87 -7.60 -2.72
CA ASP A 19 4.54 -7.25 -1.33
C ASP A 19 3.04 -7.00 -1.06
N CYS A 20 2.16 -7.65 -1.83
CA CYS A 20 0.70 -7.45 -1.72
C CYS A 20 0.09 -7.91 -0.38
N GLY A 21 0.81 -8.72 0.42
CA GLY A 21 0.34 -9.20 1.71
C GLY A 21 -0.75 -10.29 1.64
N GLU A 22 -1.07 -10.83 0.44
CA GLU A 22 -2.06 -11.92 0.33
C GLU A 22 -1.64 -13.16 1.13
N CYS A 23 -0.34 -13.46 1.18
CA CYS A 23 0.17 -14.56 1.99
C CYS A 23 -0.06 -14.39 3.50
N LEU A 24 -0.11 -13.14 4.00
CA LEU A 24 -0.50 -12.82 5.38
C LEU A 24 -1.98 -13.05 5.58
N ARG A 25 -2.81 -12.55 4.65
CA ARG A 25 -4.27 -12.59 4.73
C ARG A 25 -4.86 -14.00 4.66
N VAL A 26 -4.27 -14.87 3.82
CA VAL A 26 -4.81 -16.22 3.57
C VAL A 26 -4.25 -17.29 4.49
N CYS A 27 -3.23 -16.99 5.29
CA CYS A 27 -2.60 -17.98 6.17
C CYS A 27 -3.42 -18.19 7.45
N PRO A 28 -4.09 -19.34 7.64
CA PRO A 28 -4.90 -19.56 8.83
C PRO A 28 -4.07 -19.89 10.08
N TYR A 29 -2.74 -19.97 9.94
CA TYR A 29 -1.81 -20.36 11.01
C TYR A 29 -0.83 -19.25 11.39
N ASP A 30 -1.02 -18.04 10.88
CA ASP A 30 -0.10 -16.90 11.08
C ASP A 30 1.38 -17.22 10.84
N ALA A 31 1.63 -18.17 9.90
CA ALA A 31 2.99 -18.64 9.61
C ALA A 31 3.83 -17.66 8.78
N VAL A 32 3.23 -16.59 8.30
CA VAL A 32 3.90 -15.49 7.59
C VAL A 32 3.85 -14.26 8.47
N ILE A 33 5.02 -13.75 8.82
CA ILE A 33 5.14 -12.56 9.68
C ILE A 33 5.44 -11.35 8.79
N PRO A 34 4.72 -10.23 8.95
CA PRO A 34 5.02 -9.00 8.26
C PRO A 34 6.35 -8.41 8.74
N MET A 35 7.12 -7.83 7.83
CA MET A 35 8.29 -7.05 8.21
C MET A 35 7.80 -5.65 8.60
N THR A 36 7.78 -5.37 9.91
CA THR A 36 7.46 -4.06 10.50
C THR A 36 8.55 -3.68 11.48
N THR A 37 8.64 -2.39 11.82
CA THR A 37 9.51 -1.90 12.88
C THR A 37 9.02 -2.44 14.22
N SER A 38 9.92 -2.88 15.07
CA SER A 38 9.57 -3.24 16.45
C SER A 38 9.55 -2.00 17.34
N THR A 39 8.80 -2.05 18.45
CA THR A 39 8.80 -0.97 19.44
C THR A 39 10.19 -0.75 20.06
N ALA A 40 11.02 -1.81 20.12
CA ALA A 40 12.41 -1.71 20.58
C ALA A 40 13.29 -0.85 19.65
N ASP A 41 13.04 -0.90 18.34
CA ASP A 41 13.77 -0.11 17.35
C ASP A 41 13.53 1.41 17.49
N LEU A 42 12.43 1.80 18.15
CA LEU A 42 12.12 3.21 18.39
C LEU A 42 13.07 3.86 19.40
N ASN A 43 13.74 3.07 20.24
CA ASN A 43 14.61 3.58 21.30
C ASN A 43 15.89 4.25 20.76
N LYS A 44 16.20 4.07 19.47
CA LYS A 44 17.31 4.76 18.82
C LYS A 44 17.05 6.26 18.58
N PHE A 45 15.79 6.68 18.62
CA PHE A 45 15.38 8.06 18.42
C PHE A 45 15.12 8.76 19.76
N THR A 46 15.59 9.99 19.91
CA THR A 46 15.32 10.81 21.09
C THR A 46 13.99 11.55 21.01
N TYR A 47 13.51 11.80 19.77
CA TYR A 47 12.20 12.41 19.53
C TYR A 47 11.42 11.52 18.54
N LYS A 48 10.27 11.06 18.97
CA LYS A 48 9.45 10.07 18.24
C LYS A 48 8.16 10.69 17.76
N VAL A 49 7.91 10.60 16.48
CA VAL A 49 6.70 11.10 15.82
C VAL A 49 5.88 9.93 15.33
N ALA A 50 4.61 9.85 15.73
CA ALA A 50 3.65 8.96 15.12
C ALA A 50 2.96 9.65 13.93
N LEU A 51 2.94 8.97 12.79
CA LEU A 51 2.19 9.34 11.59
C LEU A 51 1.14 8.26 11.32
N PRO A 52 -0.03 8.30 11.99
CA PRO A 52 -1.05 7.28 11.79
C PRO A 52 -1.74 7.44 10.44
N SER A 53 -1.82 6.32 9.69
CA SER A 53 -2.71 6.24 8.55
C SER A 53 -4.15 6.49 9.00
N PRO A 54 -4.97 7.26 8.25
CA PRO A 54 -6.38 7.49 8.57
C PRO A 54 -7.21 6.20 8.65
N VAL A 55 -6.69 5.08 8.12
CA VAL A 55 -7.27 3.74 8.31
C VAL A 55 -7.44 3.38 9.79
N LEU A 56 -6.52 3.86 10.64
CA LEU A 56 -6.55 3.61 12.08
C LEU A 56 -7.88 4.01 12.70
N TYR A 57 -8.48 5.11 12.26
CA TYR A 57 -9.73 5.63 12.81
C TYR A 57 -10.94 4.73 12.58
N SER A 58 -10.88 3.89 11.56
CA SER A 58 -11.95 2.94 11.24
C SER A 58 -11.89 1.64 12.02
N GLN A 59 -10.79 1.40 12.76
CA GLN A 59 -10.52 0.14 13.44
C GLN A 59 -11.15 0.04 14.83
N PHE A 60 -11.70 1.12 15.34
CA PHE A 60 -12.31 1.20 16.67
C PHE A 60 -13.82 1.35 16.56
N GLY A 61 -14.50 1.07 17.69
CA GLY A 61 -15.97 1.16 17.77
C GLY A 61 -16.49 2.54 17.39
N GLN A 62 -17.73 2.60 16.94
CA GLN A 62 -18.38 3.82 16.40
C GLN A 62 -18.40 5.03 17.37
N HIS A 63 -18.21 4.79 18.67
CA HIS A 63 -18.21 5.84 19.69
C HIS A 63 -16.84 6.50 19.90
N ILE A 64 -15.80 5.96 19.29
CA ILE A 64 -14.44 6.47 19.41
C ILE A 64 -14.16 7.40 18.23
N MET A 65 -13.73 8.61 18.54
CA MET A 65 -13.45 9.63 17.54
C MET A 65 -11.95 9.73 17.25
N PRO A 66 -11.54 10.13 16.05
CA PRO A 66 -10.13 10.29 15.67
C PRO A 66 -9.29 11.07 16.69
N ASN A 67 -9.82 12.17 17.23
CA ASN A 67 -9.12 12.98 18.24
C ASN A 67 -8.78 12.19 19.52
N GLU A 68 -9.66 11.28 19.94
CA GLU A 68 -9.41 10.43 21.11
C GLU A 68 -8.25 9.46 20.82
N ILE A 69 -8.22 8.90 19.61
CA ILE A 69 -7.15 8.00 19.15
C ILE A 69 -5.81 8.74 19.08
N LEU A 70 -5.79 9.93 18.47
CA LEU A 70 -4.58 10.76 18.34
C LEU A 70 -4.05 11.19 19.73
N THR A 71 -4.94 11.55 20.64
CA THR A 71 -4.54 11.90 22.02
C THR A 71 -3.91 10.72 22.72
N VAL A 72 -4.53 9.54 22.64
CA VAL A 72 -4.02 8.33 23.30
C VAL A 72 -2.71 7.84 22.67
N LEU A 73 -2.50 8.04 21.39
CA LEU A 73 -1.23 7.70 20.73
C LEU A 73 -0.01 8.40 21.38
N ARG A 74 -0.14 9.64 21.84
CA ARG A 74 0.94 10.31 22.59
C ARG A 74 1.29 9.56 23.88
N GLU A 75 0.31 8.96 24.53
CA GLU A 75 0.52 8.19 25.75
C GLU A 75 1.19 6.82 25.49
N THR A 76 1.34 6.40 24.22
CA THR A 76 2.03 5.16 23.83
C THR A 76 3.54 5.34 23.59
N GLY A 77 4.10 6.49 23.97
CA GLY A 77 5.55 6.75 23.91
C GLY A 77 6.00 7.56 22.71
N PHE A 78 5.09 8.24 22.03
CA PHE A 78 5.40 9.23 21.00
C PHE A 78 5.37 10.65 21.56
N ASP A 79 6.36 11.45 21.20
CA ASP A 79 6.47 12.85 21.62
C ASP A 79 5.52 13.75 20.81
N TYR A 80 5.25 13.37 19.57
CA TYR A 80 4.34 14.09 18.68
C TYR A 80 3.50 13.11 17.84
N VAL A 81 2.29 13.51 17.50
CA VAL A 81 1.38 12.77 16.61
C VAL A 81 0.88 13.71 15.54
N TYR A 82 1.09 13.36 14.28
CA TYR A 82 0.61 14.11 13.12
C TYR A 82 -0.47 13.35 12.38
N ASP A 83 -1.62 13.97 12.14
CA ASP A 83 -2.72 13.36 11.38
C ASP A 83 -2.44 13.38 9.87
N GLU A 84 -2.21 12.19 9.27
CA GLU A 84 -1.98 12.05 7.83
C GLU A 84 -3.18 12.50 6.99
N ALA A 85 -4.41 12.53 7.54
CA ALA A 85 -5.61 12.88 6.81
C ALA A 85 -5.55 14.29 6.19
N MET A 86 -4.92 15.24 6.87
CA MET A 86 -4.73 16.58 6.33
C MET A 86 -3.82 16.57 5.09
N MET A 87 -2.76 15.77 5.12
CA MET A 87 -1.85 15.65 3.96
C MET A 87 -2.52 14.91 2.79
N CYS A 88 -3.39 13.93 3.07
CA CYS A 88 -4.22 13.30 2.04
C CYS A 88 -5.09 14.34 1.31
N GLU A 89 -5.74 15.26 2.04
CA GLU A 89 -6.51 16.35 1.45
C GLU A 89 -5.65 17.26 0.56
N MET A 90 -4.49 17.70 1.08
CA MET A 90 -3.56 18.53 0.30
C MET A 90 -3.08 17.83 -0.96
N THR A 91 -2.80 16.54 -0.88
CA THR A 91 -2.37 15.73 -2.03
C THR A 91 -3.50 15.59 -3.06
N SER A 92 -4.79 15.48 -2.65
CA SER A 92 -5.92 15.51 -3.60
C SER A 92 -5.91 16.80 -4.43
N MET A 93 -5.69 17.95 -3.78
CA MET A 93 -5.63 19.24 -4.49
C MET A 93 -4.42 19.33 -5.43
N ALA A 94 -3.27 18.78 -5.02
CA ALA A 94 -2.09 18.73 -5.89
C ALA A 94 -2.28 17.80 -7.10
N ILE A 95 -3.00 16.68 -6.94
CA ILE A 95 -3.38 15.78 -8.04
C ILE A 95 -4.32 16.52 -9.02
N GLU A 96 -5.33 17.22 -8.51
CA GLU A 96 -6.27 18.01 -9.32
C GLU A 96 -5.49 19.01 -10.18
N GLU A 97 -4.61 19.80 -9.57
CA GLU A 97 -3.80 20.81 -10.24
C GLU A 97 -2.86 20.19 -11.29
N TYR A 98 -2.20 19.05 -10.97
CA TYR A 98 -1.37 18.34 -11.92
C TYR A 98 -2.18 17.87 -13.15
N LEU A 99 -3.38 17.34 -12.94
CA LEU A 99 -4.25 16.84 -14.00
C LEU A 99 -4.83 17.98 -14.87
N GLU A 100 -4.98 19.17 -14.31
CA GLU A 100 -5.36 20.36 -15.07
C GLU A 100 -4.24 20.89 -15.97
N GLU A 101 -3.00 20.88 -15.48
CA GLU A 101 -1.83 21.35 -16.23
C GLU A 101 -1.34 20.34 -17.28
N HIS A 102 -1.46 19.04 -17.00
CA HIS A 102 -0.93 17.98 -17.86
C HIS A 102 -2.06 17.15 -18.46
N LYS A 103 -2.43 17.44 -19.69
CA LYS A 103 -3.54 16.74 -20.39
C LYS A 103 -3.12 15.43 -21.08
N SER A 104 -1.84 15.14 -21.21
CA SER A 104 -1.28 13.94 -21.84
C SER A 104 0.05 13.59 -21.19
N PRO A 105 0.41 12.31 -21.01
CA PRO A 105 -0.36 11.12 -21.36
C PRO A 105 -1.56 10.86 -20.45
N ARG A 106 -2.49 9.97 -20.87
CA ARG A 106 -3.70 9.56 -20.13
C ARG A 106 -3.96 8.06 -20.31
N PRO A 107 -4.59 7.40 -19.30
CA PRO A 107 -4.89 7.93 -17.98
C PRO A 107 -3.65 8.10 -17.12
N MET A 108 -3.65 9.06 -16.17
CA MET A 108 -2.67 9.02 -15.08
C MET A 108 -3.11 8.02 -14.03
N ILE A 109 -2.16 7.30 -13.43
CA ILE A 109 -2.40 6.24 -12.44
C ILE A 109 -1.89 6.69 -11.08
N SER A 110 -2.68 6.49 -10.02
CA SER A 110 -2.31 6.83 -8.65
C SER A 110 -0.99 6.16 -8.20
N SER A 111 -0.12 6.95 -7.57
CA SER A 111 1.14 6.53 -6.95
C SER A 111 0.97 6.02 -5.50
N THR A 112 -0.20 6.18 -4.91
CA THR A 112 -0.45 6.02 -3.46
C THR A 112 -0.20 4.60 -2.96
N CYS A 113 -0.57 3.58 -3.74
CA CYS A 113 -0.38 2.18 -3.36
C CYS A 113 0.98 1.65 -3.84
N PRO A 114 1.96 1.39 -2.94
CA PRO A 114 3.30 0.92 -3.34
C PRO A 114 3.27 -0.45 -4.04
N VAL A 115 2.24 -1.26 -3.78
CA VAL A 115 2.07 -2.56 -4.46
C VAL A 115 1.64 -2.36 -5.91
N VAL A 116 0.79 -1.37 -6.19
CA VAL A 116 0.38 -1.03 -7.57
C VAL A 116 1.58 -0.51 -8.36
N VAL A 117 2.38 0.38 -7.77
CA VAL A 117 3.62 0.88 -8.38
C VAL A 117 4.55 -0.28 -8.75
N ARG A 118 4.80 -1.22 -7.81
CA ARG A 118 5.61 -2.42 -8.09
C ARG A 118 4.98 -3.35 -9.10
N LEU A 119 3.67 -3.53 -9.07
CA LEU A 119 2.94 -4.34 -10.05
C LEU A 119 3.16 -3.77 -11.47
N ILE A 120 3.05 -2.46 -11.63
CA ILE A 120 3.30 -1.76 -12.90
C ILE A 120 4.75 -1.97 -13.33
N GLN A 121 5.73 -1.68 -12.48
CA GLN A 121 7.15 -1.88 -12.79
C GLN A 121 7.46 -3.31 -13.24
N ARG A 122 6.78 -4.31 -12.68
CA ARG A 122 7.05 -5.73 -12.89
C ARG A 122 6.31 -6.34 -14.07
N LEU A 123 5.01 -6.06 -14.20
CA LEU A 123 4.13 -6.67 -15.21
C LEU A 123 3.80 -5.75 -16.37
N PHE A 124 3.75 -4.44 -16.13
CA PHE A 124 3.32 -3.43 -17.11
C PHE A 124 4.36 -2.31 -17.25
N PRO A 125 5.63 -2.64 -17.56
CA PRO A 125 6.71 -1.64 -17.56
C PRO A 125 6.47 -0.47 -18.51
N SER A 126 5.67 -0.66 -19.57
CA SER A 126 5.21 0.38 -20.50
C SER A 126 4.33 1.44 -19.83
N LEU A 127 3.70 1.14 -18.70
CA LEU A 127 2.80 2.04 -17.97
C LEU A 127 3.52 2.84 -16.86
N CYS A 128 4.83 2.68 -16.67
CA CYS A 128 5.56 3.44 -15.63
C CYS A 128 5.43 4.96 -15.81
N GLU A 129 5.43 5.44 -17.06
CA GLU A 129 5.26 6.86 -17.39
C GLU A 129 3.86 7.42 -17.10
N LEU A 130 2.86 6.54 -16.92
CA LEU A 130 1.50 6.92 -16.57
C LEU A 130 1.29 7.06 -15.05
N ILE A 131 2.25 6.67 -14.22
CA ILE A 131 2.17 6.89 -12.78
C ILE A 131 2.31 8.38 -12.51
N ILE A 132 1.30 8.98 -11.84
CA ILE A 132 1.34 10.39 -11.53
C ILE A 132 2.55 10.72 -10.66
N PRO A 133 3.39 11.72 -11.00
CA PRO A 133 4.63 12.00 -10.28
C PRO A 133 4.40 12.84 -9.02
N ILE A 134 3.44 12.41 -8.21
CA ILE A 134 3.08 13.00 -6.92
C ILE A 134 3.32 11.97 -5.82
N GLU A 135 4.12 12.35 -4.81
CA GLU A 135 4.46 11.51 -3.68
C GLU A 135 3.22 11.12 -2.86
N PRO A 136 3.21 9.91 -2.30
CA PRO A 136 2.17 9.51 -1.36
C PRO A 136 2.13 10.43 -0.13
N PRO A 137 0.92 10.72 0.42
CA PRO A 137 0.74 11.66 1.54
C PRO A 137 1.67 11.42 2.72
N ARG A 138 1.96 10.15 3.04
CA ARG A 138 2.86 9.78 4.16
C ARG A 138 4.29 10.28 3.98
N GLU A 139 4.82 10.27 2.75
CA GLU A 139 6.19 10.74 2.45
C GLU A 139 6.25 12.27 2.50
N VAL A 140 5.25 12.92 1.88
CA VAL A 140 5.13 14.39 1.89
C VAL A 140 5.00 14.92 3.33
N ALA A 141 4.16 14.27 4.16
CA ALA A 141 4.01 14.63 5.57
C ALA A 141 5.33 14.48 6.34
N ALA A 142 6.04 13.37 6.15
CA ALA A 142 7.28 13.10 6.87
C ALA A 142 8.41 14.07 6.51
N LYS A 143 8.49 14.48 5.22
CA LYS A 143 9.46 15.47 4.72
C LYS A 143 9.34 16.77 5.50
N ASN A 144 8.16 17.35 5.55
CA ASN A 144 7.92 18.62 6.22
C ASN A 144 8.12 18.54 7.74
N LEU A 145 7.59 17.49 8.36
CA LEU A 145 7.64 17.30 9.82
C LEU A 145 9.04 17.25 10.38
N ARG A 146 9.97 16.57 9.69
CA ARG A 146 11.36 16.48 10.16
C ARG A 146 12.01 17.83 10.25
N ASP A 147 11.81 18.68 9.26
CA ASP A 147 12.39 20.01 9.20
C ASP A 147 11.77 20.94 10.24
N GLU A 148 10.45 20.95 10.34
CA GLU A 148 9.72 21.76 11.34
C GLU A 148 10.07 21.39 12.79
N ILE A 149 10.17 20.08 13.08
CA ILE A 149 10.50 19.63 14.45
C ILE A 149 11.95 19.93 14.81
N ALA A 150 12.88 19.71 13.86
CA ALA A 150 14.29 19.99 14.07
C ALA A 150 14.52 21.46 14.38
N GLU A 151 13.88 22.37 13.63
CA GLU A 151 13.94 23.81 13.84
C GLU A 151 13.27 24.22 15.16
N LYS A 152 12.04 23.77 15.39
CA LYS A 152 11.23 24.15 16.55
C LYS A 152 11.85 23.72 17.89
N HIS A 153 12.47 22.54 17.93
CA HIS A 153 13.01 21.96 19.16
C HIS A 153 14.55 22.06 19.25
N GLU A 154 15.19 22.65 18.24
CA GLU A 154 16.67 22.83 18.16
C GLU A 154 17.39 21.47 18.31
N ILE A 155 16.86 20.40 17.69
CA ILE A 155 17.43 19.05 17.76
C ILE A 155 17.93 18.57 16.39
N PRO A 156 18.93 17.69 16.36
CA PRO A 156 19.44 17.13 15.10
C PRO A 156 18.36 16.34 14.36
N LYS A 157 18.27 16.49 13.03
CA LYS A 157 17.31 15.76 12.18
C LYS A 157 17.40 14.24 12.35
N ASP A 158 18.61 13.70 12.52
CA ASP A 158 18.86 12.27 12.69
C ASP A 158 18.39 11.73 14.05
N SER A 159 18.14 12.60 15.03
CA SER A 159 17.58 12.22 16.33
C SER A 159 16.05 12.06 16.32
N ILE A 160 15.40 12.47 15.22
CA ILE A 160 13.94 12.42 15.05
C ILE A 160 13.57 11.16 14.29
N GLY A 161 12.72 10.33 14.90
CA GLY A 161 12.14 9.14 14.25
C GLY A 161 10.70 9.38 13.87
N ILE A 162 10.39 9.35 12.56
CA ILE A 162 9.02 9.47 12.05
C ILE A 162 8.51 8.08 11.67
N ILE A 163 7.51 7.60 12.40
CA ILE A 163 7.02 6.23 12.34
C ILE A 163 5.58 6.20 11.83
N HIS A 164 5.39 5.55 10.70
CA HIS A 164 4.07 5.40 10.11
C HIS A 164 3.28 4.26 10.79
N ILE A 165 2.06 4.50 11.27
CA ILE A 165 1.18 3.45 11.77
C ILE A 165 0.35 2.93 10.62
N THR A 166 0.68 1.73 10.12
CA THR A 166 0.30 1.25 8.79
C THR A 166 -0.69 0.09 8.78
N PRO A 167 -1.66 0.07 7.83
CA PRO A 167 -2.47 -1.10 7.54
C PRO A 167 -1.78 -2.15 6.65
N CYS A 168 -0.52 -1.90 6.20
CA CYS A 168 0.06 -2.61 5.08
C CYS A 168 1.57 -2.82 5.22
N ALA A 169 2.02 -4.09 5.12
CA ALA A 169 3.45 -4.43 5.14
C ALA A 169 4.23 -3.85 3.93
N ALA A 170 3.57 -3.66 2.78
CA ALA A 170 4.22 -3.07 1.61
C ALA A 170 4.68 -1.62 1.83
N LYS A 171 4.00 -0.87 2.69
CA LYS A 171 4.43 0.48 3.08
C LYS A 171 5.75 0.44 3.86
N MET A 172 5.96 -0.57 4.72
CA MET A 172 7.26 -0.76 5.36
C MET A 172 8.35 -1.11 4.34
N VAL A 173 8.02 -1.98 3.37
CA VAL A 173 8.98 -2.31 2.29
C VAL A 173 9.31 -1.06 1.46
N SER A 174 8.33 -0.17 1.19
CA SER A 174 8.59 1.08 0.46
C SER A 174 9.43 2.10 1.25
N ILE A 175 9.39 2.05 2.57
CA ILE A 175 10.27 2.87 3.42
C ILE A 175 11.72 2.39 3.29
N ASN A 176 11.94 1.08 3.31
CA ASN A 176 13.29 0.50 3.18
C ASN A 176 13.84 0.54 1.74
N HIS A 177 12.95 0.49 0.75
CA HIS A 177 13.28 0.44 -0.67
C HIS A 177 12.31 1.35 -1.44
N PRO A 178 12.46 2.67 -1.33
CA PRO A 178 11.59 3.62 -2.04
C PRO A 178 11.79 3.52 -3.56
N GLU A 179 10.75 3.88 -4.31
CA GLU A 179 10.74 3.80 -5.78
C GLU A 179 10.83 5.17 -6.46
N THR A 180 10.64 6.24 -5.69
CA THR A 180 10.50 7.63 -6.18
C THR A 180 11.52 8.59 -5.58
N MET A 181 12.37 8.10 -4.66
CA MET A 181 13.40 8.85 -3.96
C MET A 181 14.55 7.95 -3.54
N GLN A 182 15.71 8.49 -3.21
CA GLN A 182 16.88 7.72 -2.76
C GLN A 182 16.68 7.13 -1.36
N LYS A 183 16.04 7.88 -0.46
CA LYS A 183 15.78 7.50 0.92
C LYS A 183 14.42 8.02 1.34
N SER A 184 13.58 7.16 1.93
CA SER A 184 12.29 7.57 2.50
C SER A 184 12.47 8.61 3.59
N HIS A 185 11.54 9.55 3.69
CA HIS A 185 11.45 10.51 4.79
C HIS A 185 10.97 9.88 6.10
N LEU A 186 10.42 8.66 6.02
CA LEU A 186 10.02 7.86 7.17
C LEU A 186 11.17 6.97 7.65
N ASP A 187 11.22 6.67 8.94
CA ASP A 187 12.25 5.84 9.57
C ASP A 187 11.77 4.42 9.86
N GLY A 188 10.48 4.17 9.75
CA GLY A 188 9.89 2.87 9.98
C GLY A 188 8.38 2.87 9.97
N ALA A 189 7.79 1.69 10.19
CA ALA A 189 6.35 1.54 10.31
C ALA A 189 5.98 0.48 11.35
N LEU A 190 4.99 0.80 12.19
CA LEU A 190 4.33 -0.11 13.11
C LEU A 190 3.00 -0.57 12.51
N SER A 191 2.61 -1.80 12.75
CA SER A 191 1.32 -2.29 12.26
C SER A 191 0.16 -1.75 13.11
N ILE A 192 -0.97 -1.47 12.47
CA ILE A 192 -2.21 -1.14 13.18
C ILE A 192 -2.58 -2.28 14.14
N HIS A 193 -2.37 -3.54 13.73
CA HIS A 193 -2.66 -4.71 14.55
C HIS A 193 -1.88 -4.71 15.88
N GLU A 194 -0.59 -4.36 15.87
CA GLU A 194 0.24 -4.27 17.08
C GLU A 194 -0.20 -3.12 18.00
N MET A 195 -0.46 -1.95 17.39
CA MET A 195 -0.85 -0.75 18.15
C MET A 195 -2.27 -0.80 18.72
N TYR A 196 -3.16 -1.60 18.12
CA TYR A 196 -4.57 -1.64 18.45
C TYR A 196 -4.83 -1.95 19.93
N ASN A 197 -4.20 -2.99 20.47
CA ASN A 197 -4.44 -3.41 21.85
C ASN A 197 -3.95 -2.36 22.86
N GLU A 198 -2.81 -1.74 22.59
CA GLU A 198 -2.26 -0.70 23.46
C GLU A 198 -3.16 0.55 23.47
N ILE A 199 -3.59 1.01 22.30
CA ILE A 199 -4.54 2.11 22.17
C ILE A 199 -5.85 1.79 22.89
N MET A 200 -6.41 0.59 22.68
CA MET A 200 -7.66 0.17 23.34
C MET A 200 -7.55 0.13 24.87
N MET A 201 -6.43 -0.34 25.41
CA MET A 201 -6.22 -0.35 26.86
C MET A 201 -6.19 1.06 27.43
N LYS A 202 -5.57 1.99 26.73
CA LYS A 202 -5.50 3.39 27.14
C LYS A 202 -6.84 4.10 27.01
N LEU A 203 -7.54 3.91 25.88
CA LEU A 203 -8.90 4.46 25.68
C LEU A 203 -9.89 4.05 26.78
N LYS A 204 -9.78 2.81 27.29
CA LYS A 204 -10.63 2.33 28.42
C LYS A 204 -10.28 2.98 29.76
N LYS A 205 -9.01 3.36 29.97
CA LYS A 205 -8.53 3.97 31.22
C LYS A 205 -8.77 5.48 31.25
N THR A 206 -8.69 6.11 30.10
CA THR A 206 -8.86 7.56 29.96
C THR A 206 -10.34 7.87 30.09
N LYS A 207 -10.75 8.51 31.19
CA LYS A 207 -12.07 9.16 31.26
C LYS A 207 -12.11 10.12 30.09
N ARG A 208 -13.15 10.03 29.23
CA ARG A 208 -13.29 10.85 28.01
C ARG A 208 -12.73 12.23 28.27
N PRO A 209 -11.69 12.69 27.54
CA PRO A 209 -11.09 13.98 27.79
C PRO A 209 -12.16 15.04 27.64
N SER A 210 -12.48 15.76 28.72
CA SER A 210 -13.41 16.89 28.70
C SER A 210 -12.83 18.09 27.93
N MET A 211 -11.56 18.02 27.58
CA MET A 211 -10.86 18.93 26.68
C MET A 211 -10.13 18.08 25.62
N LEU A 212 -10.81 17.87 24.51
CA LEU A 212 -10.14 17.61 23.24
C LEU A 212 -9.23 18.84 23.01
N GLU A 213 -7.93 18.69 23.25
CA GLU A 213 -6.99 19.61 22.64
C GLU A 213 -7.40 19.69 21.18
N LYS A 214 -7.61 20.89 20.65
CA LYS A 214 -7.88 21.11 19.22
C LYS A 214 -6.63 20.70 18.44
N HIS A 215 -6.37 19.40 18.40
CA HIS A 215 -5.43 18.86 17.47
C HIS A 215 -6.08 19.01 16.09
N HIS A 216 -5.41 19.69 15.22
CA HIS A 216 -5.65 19.85 13.81
C HIS A 216 -7.10 19.59 13.34
N SER A 217 -7.63 20.42 12.49
CA SER A 217 -8.91 20.17 11.85
C SER A 217 -8.84 18.85 11.08
N ILE A 218 -9.53 17.82 11.60
CA ILE A 218 -9.55 16.51 10.95
C ILE A 218 -10.30 16.63 9.63
N SER A 219 -9.63 16.18 8.55
CA SER A 219 -10.19 16.23 7.21
C SER A 219 -11.07 15.02 6.91
N GLY A 220 -12.36 15.25 6.63
CA GLY A 220 -13.25 14.21 6.11
C GLY A 220 -12.85 13.75 4.72
N ILE A 221 -12.28 14.64 3.90
CA ILE A 221 -11.69 14.34 2.59
C ILE A 221 -10.53 13.36 2.77
N GLY A 222 -9.59 13.69 3.65
CA GLY A 222 -8.43 12.85 3.89
C GLY A 222 -8.77 11.49 4.51
N ILE A 223 -9.77 11.41 5.41
CA ILE A 223 -10.28 10.12 5.90
C ILE A 223 -10.81 9.28 4.74
N GLY A 224 -11.44 9.90 3.74
CA GLY A 224 -11.96 9.25 2.55
C GLY A 224 -10.92 8.45 1.76
N TRP A 225 -9.66 8.84 1.76
CA TRP A 225 -8.57 8.14 1.07
C TRP A 225 -8.36 6.70 1.50
N THR A 226 -8.94 6.29 2.59
CA THR A 226 -8.81 4.94 3.14
C THR A 226 -9.63 3.89 2.41
N ILE A 227 -10.64 4.30 1.67
CA ILE A 227 -11.55 3.45 0.89
C ILE A 227 -11.37 3.68 -0.61
N ALA A 228 -11.63 2.63 -1.41
CA ALA A 228 -11.63 2.75 -2.86
C ALA A 228 -12.65 3.82 -3.33
N GLY A 229 -12.21 4.69 -4.21
CA GLY A 229 -12.95 5.87 -4.69
C GLY A 229 -12.74 7.12 -3.84
N GLY A 230 -11.95 7.04 -2.78
CA GLY A 230 -11.78 8.15 -1.85
C GLY A 230 -10.82 9.23 -2.32
N GLU A 231 -9.72 8.84 -2.95
CA GLU A 231 -8.71 9.75 -3.50
C GLU A 231 -9.29 10.63 -4.61
N MET A 232 -10.06 10.01 -5.51
CA MET A 232 -10.65 10.71 -6.66
C MET A 232 -11.96 11.44 -6.35
N ARG A 233 -12.44 11.38 -5.11
CA ARG A 233 -13.73 11.97 -4.72
C ARG A 233 -13.81 13.47 -4.97
N GLU A 234 -12.67 14.17 -4.87
CA GLU A 234 -12.58 15.61 -5.13
C GLU A 234 -12.37 15.94 -6.62
N LEU A 235 -12.02 14.95 -7.45
CA LEU A 235 -11.82 15.12 -8.90
C LEU A 235 -13.14 15.11 -9.68
N LYS A 236 -14.12 15.92 -9.25
CA LYS A 236 -15.54 15.87 -9.70
C LYS A 236 -15.75 16.13 -11.19
N ASN A 237 -14.86 16.89 -11.82
CA ASN A 237 -14.98 17.29 -13.23
C ASN A 237 -14.18 16.40 -14.19
N LEU A 238 -13.56 15.32 -13.69
CA LEU A 238 -12.72 14.43 -14.45
C LEU A 238 -13.37 13.05 -14.62
N HIS A 239 -13.08 12.41 -15.75
CA HIS A 239 -13.47 11.02 -15.97
C HIS A 239 -12.49 10.10 -15.21
N THR A 240 -12.93 9.57 -14.09
CA THR A 240 -12.11 8.80 -13.15
C THR A 240 -12.68 7.40 -12.91
N VAL A 241 -11.81 6.43 -12.65
CA VAL A 241 -12.19 5.06 -12.27
C VAL A 241 -11.38 4.64 -11.04
N SER A 242 -12.05 3.98 -10.09
CA SER A 242 -11.41 3.36 -8.93
C SER A 242 -11.54 1.84 -9.00
N VAL A 243 -10.45 1.15 -8.79
CA VAL A 243 -10.38 -0.33 -8.81
C VAL A 243 -9.69 -0.83 -7.55
N SER A 244 -10.22 -1.91 -6.96
CA SER A 244 -9.63 -2.53 -5.77
C SER A 244 -9.63 -4.06 -5.88
N GLY A 245 -8.55 -4.68 -5.40
CA GLY A 245 -8.28 -6.12 -5.53
C GLY A 245 -7.23 -6.44 -6.56
N VAL A 246 -6.44 -7.50 -6.29
CA VAL A 246 -5.28 -7.86 -7.13
C VAL A 246 -5.68 -8.18 -8.56
N TYR A 247 -6.71 -9.01 -8.73
CA TYR A 247 -7.13 -9.48 -10.05
C TYR A 247 -7.75 -8.36 -10.89
N ASP A 248 -8.61 -7.54 -10.27
CA ASP A 248 -9.28 -6.44 -10.95
C ASP A 248 -8.26 -5.35 -11.33
N THR A 249 -7.28 -5.09 -10.46
CA THR A 249 -6.18 -4.16 -10.77
C THR A 249 -5.33 -4.66 -11.95
N ILE A 250 -5.00 -5.95 -12.01
CA ILE A 250 -4.28 -6.50 -13.16
C ILE A 250 -5.10 -6.32 -14.45
N LYS A 251 -6.38 -6.67 -14.40
CA LYS A 251 -7.26 -6.59 -15.56
C LYS A 251 -7.44 -5.17 -16.09
N ILE A 252 -7.62 -4.18 -15.22
CA ILE A 252 -7.76 -2.79 -15.66
C ILE A 252 -6.45 -2.26 -16.25
N LEU A 253 -5.28 -2.66 -15.69
CA LEU A 253 -3.98 -2.29 -16.25
C LEU A 253 -3.74 -2.93 -17.63
N GLU A 254 -4.20 -4.17 -17.88
CA GLU A 254 -4.21 -4.78 -19.22
C GLU A 254 -5.07 -3.97 -20.20
N ASP A 255 -6.22 -3.46 -19.76
CA ASP A 255 -7.09 -2.62 -20.59
C ASP A 255 -6.46 -1.24 -20.85
N VAL A 256 -5.73 -0.66 -19.91
CA VAL A 256 -4.93 0.57 -20.11
C VAL A 256 -3.81 0.30 -21.12
N GLU A 257 -3.02 -0.76 -20.93
CA GLU A 257 -1.89 -1.10 -21.82
C GLU A 257 -2.35 -1.39 -23.26
N SER A 258 -3.51 -2.03 -23.41
CA SER A 258 -4.11 -2.28 -24.73
C SER A 258 -4.81 -1.06 -25.35
N GLY A 259 -4.80 0.09 -24.68
CA GLY A 259 -5.35 1.36 -25.18
C GLY A 259 -6.89 1.42 -25.22
N LYS A 260 -7.59 0.58 -24.47
CA LYS A 260 -9.07 0.59 -24.41
C LYS A 260 -9.63 1.78 -23.61
N LEU A 261 -8.86 2.34 -22.69
CA LEU A 261 -9.32 3.37 -21.74
C LEU A 261 -8.76 4.78 -22.08
N LYS A 262 -8.70 5.14 -23.33
CA LYS A 262 -8.11 6.42 -23.81
C LYS A 262 -8.81 7.67 -23.29
N ASN A 263 -10.09 7.57 -22.95
CA ASN A 263 -10.90 8.70 -22.45
C ASN A 263 -10.84 8.82 -20.92
N LEU A 264 -10.19 7.88 -20.24
CA LEU A 264 -10.02 7.95 -18.81
C LEU A 264 -8.91 8.96 -18.46
N GLU A 265 -9.16 9.85 -17.51
CA GLU A 265 -8.21 10.87 -17.10
C GLU A 265 -7.38 10.44 -15.90
N TYR A 266 -8.02 9.77 -14.93
CA TYR A 266 -7.35 9.30 -13.72
C TYR A 266 -7.83 7.92 -13.30
N LEU A 267 -6.89 7.07 -12.91
CA LEU A 267 -7.13 5.71 -12.44
C LEU A 267 -6.58 5.52 -11.02
N GLU A 268 -7.47 5.39 -10.06
CA GLU A 268 -7.15 5.01 -8.69
C GLU A 268 -7.12 3.49 -8.56
N CYS A 269 -6.01 2.92 -8.11
CA CYS A 269 -5.85 1.48 -7.94
C CYS A 269 -5.42 1.11 -6.52
N PHE A 270 -6.14 0.15 -5.91
CA PHE A 270 -5.76 -0.50 -4.66
C PHE A 270 -5.61 -2.00 -4.84
N ILE A 271 -4.56 -2.58 -4.28
CA ILE A 271 -4.40 -4.05 -4.25
C ILE A 271 -5.30 -4.69 -3.21
N CYS A 272 -5.52 -4.02 -2.08
CA CYS A 272 -6.40 -4.51 -1.03
C CYS A 272 -7.87 -4.31 -1.40
N PRO A 273 -8.77 -5.28 -1.12
CA PRO A 273 -10.20 -5.10 -1.38
C PRO A 273 -10.78 -3.97 -0.53
N ASP A 274 -11.65 -3.17 -1.13
CA ASP A 274 -12.27 -1.96 -0.56
C ASP A 274 -11.30 -0.81 -0.22
N GLY A 275 -10.03 -0.86 -0.69
CA GLY A 275 -9.01 0.13 -0.36
C GLY A 275 -8.13 -0.28 0.81
N CYS A 276 -7.44 0.69 1.43
CA CYS A 276 -6.50 0.43 2.52
C CYS A 276 -7.14 -0.15 3.78
N ILE A 277 -8.44 0.04 4.00
CA ILE A 277 -9.19 -0.59 5.11
C ILE A 277 -9.24 -2.13 5.01
N GLY A 278 -9.04 -2.70 3.83
CA GLY A 278 -8.87 -4.14 3.62
C GLY A 278 -7.42 -4.60 3.71
N GLY A 279 -6.53 -3.80 4.26
CA GLY A 279 -5.10 -4.11 4.40
C GLY A 279 -4.82 -5.33 5.30
N PRO A 280 -3.70 -6.04 5.08
CA PRO A 280 -3.40 -7.26 5.83
C PRO A 280 -3.02 -7.02 7.29
N LEU A 281 -2.77 -5.77 7.70
CA LEU A 281 -2.41 -5.40 9.08
C LEU A 281 -3.52 -4.62 9.80
N THR A 282 -4.76 -4.68 9.29
CA THR A 282 -5.95 -4.13 9.94
C THR A 282 -6.55 -5.14 10.92
N VAL A 283 -7.39 -4.68 11.83
CA VAL A 283 -8.04 -5.50 12.87
C VAL A 283 -9.53 -5.66 12.59
N GLU A 284 -10.19 -4.55 12.22
CA GLU A 284 -11.63 -4.54 12.03
C GLU A 284 -12.01 -5.18 10.67
N ASN A 285 -13.18 -5.83 10.65
CA ASN A 285 -13.75 -6.30 9.41
C ASN A 285 -13.93 -5.14 8.42
N ARG A 286 -13.43 -5.30 7.17
CA ARG A 286 -13.41 -4.23 6.16
C ARG A 286 -14.79 -3.61 5.88
N PHE A 287 -15.87 -4.38 5.96
CA PHE A 287 -17.23 -3.87 5.74
C PHE A 287 -17.68 -2.96 6.88
N VAL A 288 -17.33 -3.33 8.13
CA VAL A 288 -17.54 -2.50 9.32
C VAL A 288 -16.65 -1.26 9.27
N ALA A 289 -15.36 -1.44 8.96
CA ALA A 289 -14.41 -0.35 8.78
C ALA A 289 -14.88 0.64 7.70
N ARG A 290 -15.41 0.17 6.56
CA ARG A 290 -16.01 1.03 5.53
C ARG A 290 -17.20 1.84 6.07
N SER A 291 -18.09 1.21 6.82
CA SER A 291 -19.21 1.90 7.47
C SER A 291 -18.72 2.99 8.43
N ASN A 292 -17.66 2.70 9.21
CA ASN A 292 -17.05 3.67 10.12
C ASN A 292 -16.44 4.85 9.35
N VAL A 293 -15.71 4.60 8.26
CA VAL A 293 -15.15 5.65 7.39
C VAL A 293 -16.27 6.54 6.84
N LEU A 294 -17.31 5.95 6.28
CA LEU A 294 -18.43 6.74 5.72
C LEU A 294 -19.15 7.59 6.78
N ARG A 295 -19.25 7.08 8.01
CA ARG A 295 -19.77 7.86 9.15
C ARG A 295 -18.85 9.03 9.48
N LEU A 296 -17.54 8.81 9.56
CA LEU A 296 -16.57 9.87 9.83
C LEU A 296 -16.56 10.94 8.75
N ILE A 297 -16.62 10.56 7.47
CA ILE A 297 -16.75 11.51 6.36
C ILE A 297 -17.99 12.40 6.52
N ARG A 298 -19.14 11.82 6.89
CA ARG A 298 -20.36 12.60 7.16
C ARG A 298 -20.22 13.54 8.36
N THR A 299 -19.48 13.09 9.40
CA THR A 299 -19.27 13.87 10.62
C THR A 299 -18.36 15.08 10.39
N TYR A 300 -17.27 14.90 9.66
CA TYR A 300 -16.27 15.95 9.42
C TYR A 300 -16.56 16.76 8.16
N GLY A 301 -17.38 16.21 7.26
CA GLY A 301 -17.78 16.88 6.02
C GLY A 301 -16.72 16.81 4.90
N ASP A 302 -17.01 17.48 3.80
CA ASP A 302 -16.19 17.56 2.59
C ASP A 302 -15.63 18.98 2.34
N LYS A 303 -15.69 19.84 3.35
CA LYS A 303 -15.05 21.16 3.25
C LYS A 303 -13.54 21.00 3.33
N LYS A 304 -12.84 21.65 2.41
CA LYS A 304 -11.38 21.79 2.46
C LYS A 304 -10.98 22.47 3.78
N THR A 305 -10.11 21.83 4.53
CA THR A 305 -9.58 22.33 5.82
C THR A 305 -8.33 23.17 5.63
N VAL A 306 -7.67 23.02 4.48
CA VAL A 306 -6.48 23.76 4.07
C VAL A 306 -6.82 24.72 2.94
N SER A 307 -6.18 25.91 2.95
CA SER A 307 -6.33 26.90 1.88
C SER A 307 -5.78 26.37 0.56
N THR A 308 -6.56 26.55 -0.52
CA THR A 308 -6.12 26.23 -1.89
C THR A 308 -4.86 27.01 -2.29
N ASP A 309 -4.74 28.30 -1.87
CA ASP A 309 -3.57 29.12 -2.20
C ASP A 309 -2.27 28.56 -1.59
N VAL A 310 -2.37 28.01 -0.38
CA VAL A 310 -1.21 27.37 0.29
C VAL A 310 -0.80 26.13 -0.51
N VAL A 311 -1.74 25.28 -0.90
CA VAL A 311 -1.43 24.07 -1.67
C VAL A 311 -0.91 24.42 -3.06
N HIS A 312 -1.50 25.41 -3.72
CA HIS A 312 -1.02 25.92 -5.01
C HIS A 312 0.44 26.35 -4.95
N LYS A 313 0.80 27.15 -3.93
CA LYS A 313 2.20 27.56 -3.74
C LYS A 313 3.12 26.36 -3.54
N LEU A 314 2.77 25.44 -2.65
CA LEU A 314 3.55 24.22 -2.38
C LEU A 314 3.68 23.34 -3.65
N TYR A 315 2.63 23.24 -4.44
CA TYR A 315 2.67 22.51 -5.70
C TYR A 315 3.64 23.15 -6.69
N LYS A 316 3.61 24.49 -6.86
CA LYS A 316 4.57 25.23 -7.71
C LYS A 316 6.02 25.09 -7.21
N ASP A 317 6.22 25.00 -5.91
CA ASP A 317 7.52 24.74 -5.28
C ASP A 317 7.94 23.26 -5.39
N LYS A 318 7.18 22.40 -6.12
CA LYS A 318 7.41 20.95 -6.30
C LYS A 318 7.45 20.14 -4.99
N PHE A 319 6.77 20.62 -3.96
CA PHE A 319 6.75 19.99 -2.65
C PHE A 319 6.19 18.55 -2.70
N PHE A 320 5.19 18.33 -3.55
CA PHE A 320 4.52 17.04 -3.74
C PHE A 320 5.19 16.14 -4.79
N SER A 321 6.17 16.64 -5.53
CA SER A 321 6.72 15.94 -6.70
C SER A 321 7.68 14.82 -6.30
N PHE A 322 7.73 13.77 -7.10
CA PHE A 322 8.79 12.77 -7.04
C PHE A 322 10.17 13.38 -7.16
N GLU A 323 11.15 12.83 -6.43
CA GLU A 323 12.57 13.12 -6.61
C GLU A 323 13.16 12.34 -7.80
N GLU A 324 12.69 11.10 -7.98
CA GLU A 324 13.12 10.20 -9.04
C GLU A 324 11.91 9.59 -9.77
N SER A 325 11.99 9.45 -11.08
CA SER A 325 10.93 8.81 -11.86
C SER A 325 10.86 7.31 -11.60
N VAL A 326 9.65 6.75 -11.58
CA VAL A 326 9.45 5.30 -11.47
C VAL A 326 9.99 4.61 -12.72
N THR A 327 10.96 3.72 -12.55
CA THR A 327 11.60 2.99 -13.64
C THR A 327 11.11 1.55 -13.75
N PRO A 328 11.05 0.98 -14.99
CA PRO A 328 10.74 -0.43 -15.20
C PRO A 328 11.69 -1.39 -14.47
N LYS A 329 11.13 -2.37 -13.78
CA LYS A 329 11.84 -3.45 -13.08
C LYS A 329 11.17 -4.80 -13.38
N PRO A 330 11.15 -5.26 -14.65
CA PRO A 330 10.39 -6.43 -15.06
C PRO A 330 10.81 -7.70 -14.32
N PHE A 331 9.91 -8.66 -14.21
CA PHE A 331 10.24 -9.97 -13.66
C PHE A 331 11.39 -10.64 -14.41
N PRO A 332 12.24 -11.42 -13.73
CA PRO A 332 13.31 -12.16 -14.39
C PRO A 332 12.73 -13.04 -15.50
N PRO A 333 13.29 -12.98 -16.71
CA PRO A 333 12.82 -13.79 -17.84
C PRO A 333 12.98 -15.30 -17.54
N LEU A 334 12.30 -16.14 -18.30
CA LEU A 334 12.43 -17.59 -18.20
C LEU A 334 13.86 -18.08 -18.49
N ASP A 335 14.55 -17.39 -19.37
CA ASP A 335 15.98 -17.55 -19.67
C ASP A 335 16.55 -16.22 -20.20
N LYS A 336 17.87 -16.00 -20.04
CA LYS A 336 18.57 -14.85 -20.62
C LYS A 336 18.62 -14.93 -22.16
N ASP A 337 18.68 -16.14 -22.69
CA ASP A 337 18.61 -16.41 -24.13
C ASP A 337 17.16 -16.48 -24.57
N ARG A 338 16.77 -15.65 -25.54
CA ARG A 338 15.40 -15.57 -26.06
C ARG A 338 14.91 -16.90 -26.62
N THR A 339 15.77 -17.64 -27.36
CA THR A 339 15.41 -18.92 -27.96
C THR A 339 15.15 -19.96 -26.87
N LYS A 340 15.96 -19.99 -25.81
CA LYS A 340 15.74 -20.86 -24.66
C LYS A 340 14.51 -20.46 -23.87
N ALA A 341 14.23 -19.15 -23.73
CA ALA A 341 13.03 -18.65 -23.10
C ALA A 341 11.75 -19.12 -23.82
N ILE A 342 11.72 -19.04 -25.16
CA ILE A 342 10.62 -19.55 -25.99
C ILE A 342 10.42 -21.04 -25.78
N LYS A 343 11.49 -21.85 -25.88
CA LYS A 343 11.43 -23.30 -25.62
C LYS A 343 10.91 -23.64 -24.21
N LYS A 344 11.27 -22.83 -23.21
CA LYS A 344 10.72 -22.99 -21.85
C LYS A 344 9.24 -22.62 -21.79
N MET A 345 8.77 -21.66 -22.57
CA MET A 345 7.34 -21.34 -22.67
C MET A 345 6.56 -22.51 -23.28
N GLU A 346 7.04 -23.08 -24.38
CA GLU A 346 6.46 -24.26 -25.00
C GLU A 346 6.42 -25.45 -24.03
N LEU A 347 7.54 -25.67 -23.32
CA LEU A 347 7.62 -26.72 -22.27
C LEU A 347 6.62 -26.50 -21.13
N ILE A 348 6.39 -25.24 -20.72
CA ILE A 348 5.38 -24.93 -19.68
C ILE A 348 3.98 -25.36 -20.17
N GLU A 349 3.61 -25.05 -21.41
CA GLU A 349 2.30 -25.45 -21.95
C GLU A 349 2.19 -26.99 -22.10
N GLU A 350 3.26 -27.68 -22.54
CA GLU A 350 3.29 -29.13 -22.59
C GLU A 350 3.10 -29.76 -21.20
N ILE A 351 3.79 -29.23 -20.19
CA ILE A 351 3.65 -29.70 -18.81
C ILE A 351 2.25 -29.43 -18.28
N LEU A 352 1.71 -28.21 -18.52
CA LEU A 352 0.38 -27.83 -18.10
C LEU A 352 -0.71 -28.74 -18.68
N ASN A 353 -0.52 -29.21 -19.92
CA ASN A 353 -1.44 -30.16 -20.56
C ASN A 353 -1.38 -31.58 -19.92
N LYS A 354 -0.28 -31.93 -19.25
CA LYS A 354 -0.13 -33.19 -18.51
C LYS A 354 -0.70 -33.11 -17.08
N LEU A 355 -0.92 -31.89 -16.56
CA LEU A 355 -1.43 -31.65 -15.22
C LEU A 355 -2.96 -31.66 -15.16
N PRO A 356 -3.56 -31.92 -13.99
CA PRO A 356 -5.02 -32.00 -13.83
C PRO A 356 -5.74 -30.64 -13.89
N ARG A 357 -5.00 -29.53 -13.81
CA ARG A 357 -5.51 -28.15 -13.78
C ARG A 357 -6.51 -27.87 -12.64
N THR A 358 -6.37 -28.60 -11.52
CA THR A 358 -7.24 -28.45 -10.33
C THR A 358 -6.76 -27.40 -9.35
N ASP A 359 -5.56 -26.87 -9.56
CA ASP A 359 -4.92 -25.85 -8.71
C ASP A 359 -4.93 -26.19 -7.20
N CYS A 360 -4.79 -27.48 -6.87
CA CYS A 360 -4.99 -28.04 -5.53
C CYS A 360 -3.88 -27.66 -4.51
N GLY A 361 -2.72 -27.14 -4.97
CA GLY A 361 -1.62 -26.72 -4.11
C GLY A 361 -0.79 -27.86 -3.46
N VAL A 362 -1.17 -29.14 -3.60
CA VAL A 362 -0.51 -30.28 -2.94
C VAL A 362 0.97 -30.39 -3.27
N CYS A 363 1.39 -30.05 -4.49
CA CYS A 363 2.78 -29.99 -4.92
C CYS A 363 3.56 -28.81 -4.32
N GLY A 364 2.90 -27.97 -3.53
CA GLY A 364 3.47 -26.76 -2.91
C GLY A 364 3.59 -25.54 -3.82
N ALA A 365 3.11 -25.61 -5.08
CA ALA A 365 2.92 -24.45 -5.92
C ALA A 365 1.44 -23.97 -5.80
N PRO A 366 1.16 -22.66 -5.90
CA PRO A 366 -0.18 -22.12 -5.68
C PRO A 366 -1.20 -22.51 -6.77
N ASN A 367 -0.74 -22.85 -7.97
CA ASN A 367 -1.56 -23.36 -9.06
C ASN A 367 -0.72 -24.20 -10.03
N CYS A 368 -1.39 -24.93 -10.92
CA CYS A 368 -0.76 -25.84 -11.88
C CYS A 368 0.16 -25.10 -12.87
N ARG A 369 -0.20 -23.88 -13.31
CA ARG A 369 0.64 -23.10 -14.22
C ARG A 369 1.97 -22.69 -13.56
N THR A 370 1.89 -22.26 -12.31
CA THR A 370 3.10 -21.91 -11.55
C THR A 370 3.98 -23.14 -11.29
N PHE A 371 3.37 -24.31 -11.04
CA PHE A 371 4.09 -25.56 -10.92
C PHE A 371 4.79 -25.95 -12.23
N ALA A 372 4.09 -25.83 -13.36
CA ALA A 372 4.67 -26.10 -14.69
C ALA A 372 5.87 -25.17 -14.98
N GLU A 373 5.79 -23.91 -14.56
CA GLU A 373 6.91 -22.97 -14.66
C GLU A 373 8.10 -23.38 -13.75
N ASP A 374 7.83 -23.80 -12.52
CA ASP A 374 8.88 -24.31 -11.60
C ASP A 374 9.60 -25.51 -12.22
N VAL A 375 8.85 -26.45 -12.85
CA VAL A 375 9.43 -27.62 -13.53
C VAL A 375 10.28 -27.17 -14.73
N ALA A 376 9.79 -26.24 -15.57
CA ALA A 376 10.53 -25.74 -16.73
C ALA A 376 11.80 -24.97 -16.35
N ARG A 377 11.84 -24.39 -15.15
CA ARG A 377 13.03 -23.75 -14.56
C ARG A 377 13.99 -24.75 -13.88
N GLY A 378 13.59 -26.00 -13.69
CA GLY A 378 14.35 -26.99 -12.92
C GLY A 378 14.24 -26.83 -11.40
N GLU A 379 13.26 -26.05 -10.92
CA GLU A 379 13.00 -25.79 -9.49
C GLU A 379 12.05 -26.83 -8.86
N ALA A 380 11.41 -27.69 -9.69
CA ALA A 380 10.55 -28.80 -9.28
C ALA A 380 10.62 -29.94 -10.30
N GLN A 381 10.13 -31.11 -9.91
CA GLN A 381 10.01 -32.28 -10.80
C GLN A 381 8.53 -32.58 -11.07
N LEU A 382 8.21 -33.07 -12.26
CA LEU A 382 6.82 -33.38 -12.64
C LEU A 382 6.17 -34.43 -11.72
N GLN A 383 6.99 -35.32 -11.13
CA GLN A 383 6.59 -36.33 -10.15
C GLN A 383 6.16 -35.72 -8.80
N ASP A 384 6.48 -34.47 -8.52
CA ASP A 384 6.02 -33.79 -7.30
C ASP A 384 4.50 -33.54 -7.34
N CYS A 385 3.88 -33.60 -8.53
CA CYS A 385 2.43 -33.56 -8.67
C CYS A 385 1.80 -34.90 -8.29
N PHE A 386 1.05 -34.93 -7.20
CA PHE A 386 0.38 -36.12 -6.70
C PHE A 386 -0.51 -36.81 -7.76
N PHE A 387 -1.30 -36.04 -8.49
CA PHE A 387 -2.20 -36.57 -9.51
C PHE A 387 -1.46 -37.10 -10.75
N TYR A 388 -0.36 -36.49 -11.14
CA TYR A 388 0.49 -36.98 -12.23
C TYR A 388 1.16 -38.32 -11.86
N LYS A 389 1.65 -38.43 -10.62
CA LYS A 389 2.26 -39.66 -10.10
C LYS A 389 1.26 -40.81 -10.13
N LYS A 390 0.06 -40.64 -9.58
CA LYS A 390 -0.99 -41.66 -9.58
C LYS A 390 -1.40 -42.14 -10.99
N ARG A 391 -1.40 -41.27 -12.00
CA ARG A 391 -1.74 -41.66 -13.38
C ARG A 391 -0.70 -42.57 -14.06
N LYS A 392 0.54 -42.62 -13.54
CA LYS A 392 1.60 -43.48 -14.05
C LYS A 392 1.67 -44.82 -13.34
N GLU A 393 1.04 -44.94 -12.19
CA GLU A 393 0.99 -46.17 -11.39
C GLU A 393 -0.21 -47.04 -11.75
N HIS A 394 -1.12 -46.56 -12.60
CA HIS A 394 -2.24 -47.28 -13.24
C HIS A 394 -2.08 -47.26 -14.76
#